data_4ae7546398d4215671a9558d7bce898e
#
_entry.id   4ae7546398d4215671a9558d7bce898e
#
_cell.length_a   1.000
_cell.length_b   1.000
_cell.length_c   1.000
_cell.angle_alpha   90.00
_cell.angle_beta   90.00
_cell.angle_gamma   90.00
#
_symmetry.space_group_name_H-M   'P 1'
#
loop_
_entity.id
_entity.type
_entity.pdbx_description
1 polymer ?
#
loop_
_entity_poly.entity_id
_entity_poly.type
_entity_poly.pdbx_seq_one_letter_code
_entity_poly.pdbx_strand_id
1 'polypeptide(L)'
;MRHAMAAMLLVIQPLVALWLCQPAQQDLALALATSGLAGWSTGWTPIPQPALLAFFIAVTVQMSRFALSRNPMDAGAAWALGSVFLAYHCLQFGWSPTRYLSSAALIVFVSLVQTSYRETYRDELTGIRGRLAYEETTAQLSANFALAVLAIDQLKAYAGSHGRPVVEQVLKVVSPKVESVCQGGRVFRVSGEDLTLLFPHQSAMEALVALNEVRKTVESASLFVRGRDHVWDNTGGIKSPGPKDRALPVTVSIGVAERSGDAGSLEMVIKSAYRALYEAKAGGGNAIKRGAAPRQSIPRSSGRIVTASDY
;
A
#
# COMPACT_ATOMS: atom_id res chain seq x y z
N MET A 1 -13.00 -6.63 -15.19
CA MET A 1 -13.92 -7.79 -15.08
C MET A 1 -14.09 -8.28 -13.64
N ARG A 2 -13.05 -8.49 -12.83
CA ARG A 2 -13.16 -8.99 -11.42
C ARG A 2 -14.02 -8.09 -10.52
N HIS A 3 -13.86 -6.77 -10.57
CA HIS A 3 -14.63 -5.83 -9.75
C HIS A 3 -16.10 -5.74 -10.16
N ALA A 4 -16.42 -5.85 -11.46
CA ALA A 4 -17.79 -5.88 -11.94
C ALA A 4 -18.55 -7.13 -11.52
N MET A 5 -17.89 -8.30 -11.54
CA MET A 5 -18.47 -9.55 -11.03
C MET A 5 -18.73 -9.49 -9.51
N ALA A 6 -17.79 -8.94 -8.73
CA ALA A 6 -17.97 -8.79 -7.28
C ALA A 6 -19.12 -7.83 -6.94
N ALA A 7 -19.23 -6.70 -7.65
CA ALA A 7 -20.33 -5.75 -7.49
C ALA A 7 -21.68 -6.37 -7.88
N MET A 8 -21.72 -7.16 -8.94
CA MET A 8 -22.93 -7.87 -9.37
C MET A 8 -23.41 -8.89 -8.33
N LEU A 9 -22.49 -9.66 -7.73
CA LEU A 9 -22.81 -10.60 -6.67
C LEU A 9 -23.35 -9.91 -5.40
N LEU A 10 -22.81 -8.76 -5.03
CA LEU A 10 -23.28 -7.97 -3.88
C LEU A 10 -24.72 -7.46 -4.07
N VAL A 11 -25.14 -7.17 -5.31
CA VAL A 11 -26.50 -6.71 -5.61
C VAL A 11 -27.48 -7.88 -5.75
N ILE A 12 -27.04 -9.01 -6.31
CA ILE A 12 -27.90 -10.18 -6.51
C ILE A 12 -28.31 -10.83 -5.19
N GLN A 13 -27.41 -10.90 -4.19
CA GLN A 13 -27.70 -11.52 -2.90
C GLN A 13 -28.91 -10.92 -2.17
N PRO A 14 -29.02 -9.60 -1.94
CA PRO A 14 -30.19 -9.01 -1.30
C PRO A 14 -31.45 -9.11 -2.17
N LEU A 15 -31.32 -9.10 -3.49
CA LEU A 15 -32.47 -9.28 -4.39
C LEU A 15 -33.03 -10.70 -4.31
N VAL A 16 -32.17 -11.72 -4.26
CA VAL A 16 -32.60 -13.13 -4.04
C VAL A 16 -33.25 -13.29 -2.68
N ALA A 17 -32.67 -12.69 -1.63
CA ALA A 17 -33.25 -12.73 -0.30
C ALA A 17 -34.65 -12.07 -0.25
N LEU A 18 -34.79 -10.89 -0.86
CA LEU A 18 -36.08 -10.19 -0.97
C LEU A 18 -37.11 -11.00 -1.79
N TRP A 19 -36.65 -11.67 -2.85
CA TRP A 19 -37.51 -12.53 -3.67
C TRP A 19 -38.00 -13.76 -2.87
N LEU A 20 -37.13 -14.40 -2.10
CA LEU A 20 -37.50 -15.53 -1.23
C LEU A 20 -38.43 -15.13 -0.07
N CYS A 21 -38.40 -13.86 0.36
CA CYS A 21 -39.29 -13.34 1.39
C CYS A 21 -40.72 -13.03 0.88
N GLN A 22 -40.99 -13.15 -0.44
CA GLN A 22 -42.31 -12.90 -0.99
C GLN A 22 -43.28 -14.02 -0.59
N PRO A 23 -44.58 -13.73 -0.29
CA PRO A 23 -45.55 -14.72 0.10
C PRO A 23 -45.72 -15.86 -0.92
N ALA A 24 -45.57 -15.58 -2.20
CA ALA A 24 -45.64 -16.54 -3.29
C ALA A 24 -44.51 -17.61 -3.28
N GLN A 25 -43.43 -17.38 -2.53
CA GLN A 25 -42.26 -18.26 -2.47
C GLN A 25 -42.10 -18.93 -1.10
N GLN A 26 -43.07 -18.81 -0.20
CA GLN A 26 -43.00 -19.36 1.15
C GLN A 26 -42.80 -20.88 1.16
N ASP A 27 -43.43 -21.60 0.23
CA ASP A 27 -43.30 -23.07 0.12
C ASP A 27 -41.87 -23.45 -0.29
N LEU A 28 -41.24 -22.69 -1.19
CA LEU A 28 -39.85 -22.91 -1.62
C LEU A 28 -38.88 -22.57 -0.49
N ALA A 29 -39.11 -21.46 0.21
CA ALA A 29 -38.31 -21.08 1.38
C ALA A 29 -38.43 -22.12 2.52
N LEU A 30 -39.63 -22.64 2.77
CA LEU A 30 -39.88 -23.69 3.74
C LEU A 30 -39.23 -25.02 3.32
N ALA A 31 -39.33 -25.39 2.05
CA ALA A 31 -38.68 -26.58 1.50
C ALA A 31 -37.14 -26.49 1.63
N LEU A 32 -36.55 -25.35 1.36
CA LEU A 32 -35.12 -25.10 1.56
C LEU A 32 -34.73 -25.13 3.04
N ALA A 33 -35.57 -24.59 3.93
CA ALA A 33 -35.33 -24.61 5.38
C ALA A 33 -35.44 -26.01 5.98
N THR A 34 -36.34 -26.85 5.44
CA THR A 34 -36.60 -28.24 5.92
C THR A 34 -35.76 -29.29 5.21
N SER A 35 -35.09 -28.95 4.09
CA SER A 35 -34.18 -29.85 3.40
C SER A 35 -32.95 -30.14 4.28
N GLY A 36 -33.04 -31.20 5.09
CA GLY A 36 -31.97 -31.65 5.97
C GLY A 36 -31.16 -32.78 5.36
N LEU A 37 -29.88 -32.86 5.64
CA LEU A 37 -29.07 -34.04 5.45
C LEU A 37 -29.59 -35.10 6.46
N ALA A 38 -30.15 -36.18 5.96
CA ALA A 38 -30.72 -37.25 6.78
C ALA A 38 -29.68 -37.75 7.81
N GLY A 39 -30.00 -37.60 9.10
CA GLY A 39 -29.19 -38.14 10.19
C GLY A 39 -28.46 -37.14 11.09
N TRP A 40 -28.42 -35.86 10.77
CA TRP A 40 -27.79 -34.82 11.63
C TRP A 40 -28.86 -34.09 12.43
N SER A 41 -29.00 -34.42 13.73
CA SER A 41 -29.86 -33.67 14.63
C SER A 41 -29.20 -32.37 15.03
N THR A 42 -29.79 -31.22 14.69
CA THR A 42 -29.34 -29.90 15.09
C THR A 42 -30.08 -29.37 16.32
N GLY A 43 -30.42 -30.27 17.27
CA GLY A 43 -31.14 -29.89 18.49
C GLY A 43 -30.44 -28.83 19.37
N TRP A 44 -29.19 -28.52 19.09
CA TRP A 44 -28.40 -27.49 19.81
C TRP A 44 -28.59 -26.07 19.27
N THR A 45 -29.18 -25.87 18.09
CA THR A 45 -29.35 -24.53 17.46
C THR A 45 -30.68 -24.47 16.68
N PRO A 46 -31.36 -23.31 16.68
CA PRO A 46 -32.57 -23.11 15.88
C PRO A 46 -32.26 -22.84 14.39
N ILE A 47 -31.00 -22.79 14.03
CA ILE A 47 -30.55 -22.43 12.66
C ILE A 47 -30.76 -23.69 11.76
N PRO A 48 -31.44 -23.57 10.59
CA PRO A 48 -31.60 -24.66 9.64
C PRO A 48 -30.24 -25.19 9.12
N GLN A 49 -30.15 -26.49 8.86
CA GLN A 49 -28.92 -27.14 8.39
C GLN A 49 -28.31 -26.49 7.14
N PRO A 50 -29.06 -26.11 6.10
CA PRO A 50 -28.48 -25.41 4.94
C PRO A 50 -27.83 -24.09 5.32
N ALA A 51 -28.40 -23.33 6.27
CA ALA A 51 -27.83 -22.09 6.75
C ALA A 51 -26.55 -22.32 7.57
N LEU A 52 -26.49 -23.38 8.39
CA LEU A 52 -25.26 -23.77 9.11
C LEU A 52 -24.11 -24.09 8.15
N LEU A 53 -24.39 -24.86 7.09
CA LEU A 53 -23.40 -25.15 6.05
C LEU A 53 -22.93 -23.89 5.35
N ALA A 54 -23.84 -22.97 5.00
CA ALA A 54 -23.51 -21.71 4.39
C ALA A 54 -22.61 -20.85 5.31
N PHE A 55 -22.92 -20.76 6.60
CA PHE A 55 -22.07 -20.09 7.59
C PHE A 55 -20.67 -20.72 7.68
N PHE A 56 -20.60 -22.04 7.76
CA PHE A 56 -19.33 -22.76 7.84
C PHE A 56 -18.45 -22.51 6.60
N ILE A 57 -19.04 -22.62 5.41
CA ILE A 57 -18.35 -22.34 4.15
C ILE A 57 -17.89 -20.88 4.11
N ALA A 58 -18.76 -19.92 4.45
CA ALA A 58 -18.43 -18.50 4.43
C ALA A 58 -17.28 -18.17 5.39
N VAL A 59 -17.32 -18.66 6.62
CA VAL A 59 -16.24 -18.47 7.61
C VAL A 59 -14.94 -19.10 7.12
N THR A 60 -14.98 -20.32 6.59
CA THR A 60 -13.80 -21.03 6.07
C THR A 60 -13.16 -20.26 4.91
N VAL A 61 -13.97 -19.74 3.98
CA VAL A 61 -13.49 -18.91 2.86
C VAL A 61 -12.85 -17.63 3.38
N GLN A 62 -13.49 -16.92 4.33
CA GLN A 62 -12.93 -15.68 4.87
C GLN A 62 -11.63 -15.90 5.66
N MET A 63 -11.57 -16.98 6.45
CA MET A 63 -10.35 -17.35 7.18
C MET A 63 -9.23 -17.73 6.22
N SER A 64 -9.52 -18.48 5.15
CA SER A 64 -8.53 -18.81 4.12
C SER A 64 -8.01 -17.56 3.40
N ARG A 65 -8.90 -16.64 3.05
CA ARG A 65 -8.52 -15.35 2.46
C ARG A 65 -7.66 -14.52 3.42
N PHE A 66 -8.04 -14.44 4.69
CA PHE A 66 -7.25 -13.74 5.70
C PHE A 66 -5.85 -14.36 5.87
N ALA A 67 -5.74 -15.70 5.86
CA ALA A 67 -4.45 -16.37 5.97
C ALA A 67 -3.51 -16.04 4.79
N LEU A 68 -4.06 -15.85 3.58
CA LEU A 68 -3.32 -15.52 2.38
C LEU A 68 -3.02 -14.02 2.24
N SER A 69 -4.01 -13.16 2.52
CA SER A 69 -3.93 -11.72 2.24
C SER A 69 -3.54 -10.87 3.45
N ARG A 70 -3.76 -11.38 4.68
CA ARG A 70 -3.62 -10.61 5.95
C ARG A 70 -4.42 -9.30 5.94
N ASN A 71 -5.51 -9.24 5.16
CA ASN A 71 -6.34 -8.05 5.06
C ASN A 71 -7.30 -7.95 6.27
N PRO A 72 -7.38 -6.81 7.00
CA PRO A 72 -8.30 -6.61 8.11
C PRO A 72 -9.76 -6.83 7.74
N MET A 73 -10.14 -6.52 6.51
CA MET A 73 -11.51 -6.70 6.02
C MET A 73 -11.94 -8.18 6.03
N ASP A 74 -11.05 -9.10 5.65
CA ASP A 74 -11.34 -10.54 5.65
C ASP A 74 -11.51 -11.07 7.10
N ALA A 75 -10.67 -10.60 8.03
CA ALA A 75 -10.81 -10.91 9.45
C ALA A 75 -12.12 -10.35 10.03
N GLY A 76 -12.41 -9.07 9.74
CA GLY A 76 -13.64 -8.42 10.20
C GLY A 76 -14.90 -9.10 9.69
N ALA A 77 -14.90 -9.53 8.43
CA ALA A 77 -16.00 -10.28 7.86
C ALA A 77 -16.22 -11.64 8.57
N ALA A 78 -15.15 -12.37 8.89
CA ALA A 78 -15.25 -13.63 9.65
C ALA A 78 -15.82 -13.40 11.05
N TRP A 79 -15.37 -12.38 11.78
CA TRP A 79 -15.91 -12.04 13.10
C TRP A 79 -17.34 -11.52 13.04
N ALA A 80 -17.71 -10.75 12.03
CA ALA A 80 -19.09 -10.31 11.83
C ALA A 80 -20.02 -11.49 11.55
N LEU A 81 -19.61 -12.45 10.73
CA LEU A 81 -20.35 -13.70 10.52
C LEU A 81 -20.54 -14.47 11.83
N GLY A 82 -19.48 -14.59 12.66
CA GLY A 82 -19.58 -15.19 13.99
C GLY A 82 -20.61 -14.49 14.88
N SER A 83 -20.63 -13.15 14.87
CA SER A 83 -21.63 -12.37 15.63
C SER A 83 -23.05 -12.58 15.11
N VAL A 84 -23.25 -12.68 13.80
CA VAL A 84 -24.56 -13.00 13.19
C VAL A 84 -24.99 -14.40 13.55
N PHE A 85 -24.09 -15.38 13.52
CA PHE A 85 -24.36 -16.73 13.97
C PHE A 85 -24.84 -16.75 15.44
N LEU A 86 -24.14 -16.06 16.33
CA LEU A 86 -24.52 -15.94 17.74
C LEU A 86 -25.88 -15.26 17.92
N ALA A 87 -26.19 -14.24 17.11
CA ALA A 87 -27.49 -13.58 17.13
C ALA A 87 -28.64 -14.57 16.92
N TYR A 88 -28.52 -15.45 15.91
CA TYR A 88 -29.52 -16.43 15.60
C TYR A 88 -29.53 -17.60 16.60
N HIS A 89 -28.35 -18.06 17.03
CA HIS A 89 -28.22 -19.14 18.00
C HIS A 89 -28.82 -18.75 19.36
N CYS A 90 -28.61 -17.53 19.83
CA CYS A 90 -29.11 -17.09 21.15
C CYS A 90 -30.61 -16.77 21.19
N LEU A 91 -31.29 -16.74 20.03
CA LEU A 91 -32.77 -16.60 20.01
C LEU A 91 -33.49 -17.70 20.81
N GLN A 92 -32.96 -18.93 20.83
CA GLN A 92 -33.57 -20.04 21.61
C GLN A 92 -33.55 -19.78 23.13
N PHE A 93 -32.65 -18.91 23.62
CA PHE A 93 -32.56 -18.53 25.03
C PHE A 93 -33.35 -17.27 25.35
N GLY A 94 -34.12 -16.73 24.40
CA GLY A 94 -34.86 -15.48 24.56
C GLY A 94 -33.98 -14.21 24.58
N TRP A 95 -32.74 -14.31 24.19
CA TRP A 95 -31.83 -13.15 24.17
C TRP A 95 -32.08 -12.29 22.92
N SER A 96 -32.02 -10.99 23.12
CA SER A 96 -32.21 -10.05 22.02
C SER A 96 -31.08 -10.16 20.99
N PRO A 97 -31.38 -10.41 19.69
CA PRO A 97 -30.39 -10.48 18.63
C PRO A 97 -29.73 -9.13 18.33
N THR A 98 -30.39 -8.02 18.75
CA THR A 98 -29.94 -6.65 18.45
C THR A 98 -28.52 -6.39 18.90
N ARG A 99 -28.11 -6.90 20.08
CA ARG A 99 -26.73 -6.69 20.60
C ARG A 99 -25.67 -7.32 19.68
N TYR A 100 -25.92 -8.52 19.21
CA TYR A 100 -25.00 -9.25 18.34
C TYR A 100 -24.97 -8.67 16.92
N LEU A 101 -26.13 -8.26 16.39
CA LEU A 101 -26.21 -7.60 15.09
C LEU A 101 -25.54 -6.21 15.12
N SER A 102 -25.70 -5.44 16.23
CA SER A 102 -24.99 -4.18 16.42
C SER A 102 -23.49 -4.39 16.50
N SER A 103 -23.02 -5.44 17.19
CA SER A 103 -21.58 -5.76 17.24
C SER A 103 -21.06 -6.18 15.87
N ALA A 104 -21.80 -6.95 15.08
CA ALA A 104 -21.43 -7.30 13.72
C ALA A 104 -21.27 -6.05 12.83
N ALA A 105 -22.23 -5.12 12.89
CA ALA A 105 -22.18 -3.87 12.16
C ALA A 105 -20.96 -3.03 12.58
N LEU A 106 -20.67 -2.92 13.88
CA LEU A 106 -19.52 -2.21 14.40
C LEU A 106 -18.19 -2.84 13.93
N ILE A 107 -18.08 -4.17 13.95
CA ILE A 107 -16.90 -4.88 13.47
C ILE A 107 -16.64 -4.58 11.99
N VAL A 108 -17.68 -4.64 11.15
CA VAL A 108 -17.56 -4.34 9.71
C VAL A 108 -17.15 -2.88 9.52
N PHE A 109 -17.78 -1.94 10.25
CA PHE A 109 -17.44 -0.52 10.18
C PHE A 109 -15.97 -0.26 10.54
N VAL A 110 -15.50 -0.79 11.67
CA VAL A 110 -14.09 -0.65 12.09
C VAL A 110 -13.14 -1.27 11.07
N SER A 111 -13.48 -2.45 10.54
CA SER A 111 -12.65 -3.12 9.52
C SER A 111 -12.59 -2.33 8.22
N LEU A 112 -13.68 -1.68 7.83
CA LEU A 112 -13.74 -0.80 6.67
C LEU A 112 -12.84 0.43 6.87
N VAL A 113 -12.94 1.09 8.01
CA VAL A 113 -12.09 2.24 8.36
C VAL A 113 -10.62 1.85 8.34
N GLN A 114 -10.25 0.71 8.95
CA GLN A 114 -8.88 0.22 8.97
C GLN A 114 -8.35 -0.08 7.55
N THR A 115 -9.17 -0.67 6.70
CA THR A 115 -8.79 -0.99 5.32
C THR A 115 -8.61 0.28 4.50
N SER A 116 -9.55 1.21 4.57
CA SER A 116 -9.48 2.52 3.91
C SER A 116 -8.24 3.30 4.35
N TYR A 117 -7.95 3.31 5.66
CA TYR A 117 -6.74 3.93 6.19
C TYR A 117 -5.47 3.30 5.60
N ARG A 118 -5.37 1.97 5.54
CA ARG A 118 -4.21 1.26 4.97
C ARG A 118 -4.02 1.55 3.48
N GLU A 119 -5.10 1.58 2.71
CA GLU A 119 -5.05 1.87 1.28
C GLU A 119 -4.58 3.30 1.02
N THR A 120 -5.02 4.28 1.83
CA THR A 120 -4.60 5.68 1.71
C THR A 120 -3.11 5.88 2.06
N TYR A 121 -2.55 5.02 2.93
CA TYR A 121 -1.14 5.10 3.34
C TYR A 121 -0.16 4.46 2.35
N ARG A 122 -0.65 3.71 1.37
CA ARG A 122 0.17 3.08 0.33
C ARG A 122 -0.09 3.70 -1.04
N ASP A 123 0.97 3.82 -1.82
CA ASP A 123 0.86 4.24 -3.21
C ASP A 123 0.28 3.11 -4.06
N GLU A 124 -0.80 3.37 -4.78
CA GLU A 124 -1.54 2.37 -5.58
C GLU A 124 -0.68 1.71 -6.67
N LEU A 125 0.27 2.46 -7.24
CA LEU A 125 1.10 1.96 -8.32
C LEU A 125 2.20 1.04 -7.82
N THR A 126 2.90 1.44 -6.78
CA THR A 126 4.15 0.79 -6.33
C THR A 126 3.97 -0.07 -5.08
N GLY A 127 2.88 0.11 -4.34
CA GLY A 127 2.60 -0.60 -3.09
C GLY A 127 3.45 -0.18 -1.89
N ILE A 128 4.43 0.73 -2.07
CA ILE A 128 5.23 1.29 -0.98
C ILE A 128 4.46 2.39 -0.25
N ARG A 129 5.04 2.97 0.81
CA ARG A 129 4.39 4.07 1.56
C ARG A 129 4.16 5.28 0.67
N GLY A 130 2.93 5.81 0.71
CA GLY A 130 2.48 6.97 -0.06
C GLY A 130 2.76 8.30 0.64
N ARG A 131 2.18 9.35 0.06
CA ARG A 131 2.32 10.75 0.52
C ARG A 131 1.84 10.95 1.96
N LEU A 132 0.69 10.39 2.34
CA LEU A 132 0.15 10.57 3.69
C LEU A 132 1.08 9.96 4.75
N ALA A 133 1.63 8.76 4.48
CA ALA A 133 2.61 8.14 5.35
C ALA A 133 3.90 8.96 5.48
N TYR A 134 4.31 9.65 4.42
CA TYR A 134 5.45 10.57 4.43
C TYR A 134 5.16 11.80 5.31
N GLU A 135 4.01 12.45 5.13
CA GLU A 135 3.62 13.65 5.90
C GLU A 135 3.54 13.33 7.40
N GLU A 136 2.94 12.21 7.79
CA GLU A 136 2.89 11.78 9.19
C GLU A 136 4.29 11.46 9.75
N THR A 137 5.11 10.74 8.99
CA THR A 137 6.48 10.43 9.43
C THR A 137 7.31 11.68 9.60
N THR A 138 7.18 12.65 8.68
CA THR A 138 7.94 13.92 8.75
C THR A 138 7.48 14.83 9.89
N ALA A 139 6.20 14.78 10.27
CA ALA A 139 5.69 15.52 11.43
C ALA A 139 6.27 15.02 12.77
N GLN A 140 6.72 13.76 12.82
CA GLN A 140 7.29 13.13 14.02
C GLN A 140 8.82 13.06 14.00
N LEU A 141 9.48 13.73 13.04
CA LEU A 141 10.94 13.68 12.92
C LEU A 141 11.64 14.40 14.07
N SER A 142 12.68 13.74 14.57
CA SER A 142 13.64 14.35 15.49
C SER A 142 14.50 15.42 14.80
N ALA A 143 15.31 16.14 15.60
CA ALA A 143 16.22 17.15 15.09
C ALA A 143 17.31 16.58 14.14
N ASN A 144 17.65 15.30 14.30
CA ASN A 144 18.69 14.62 13.50
C ASN A 144 18.06 13.57 12.60
N PHE A 145 18.21 13.73 11.30
CA PHE A 145 17.79 12.74 10.31
C PHE A 145 18.56 12.96 8.99
N ALA A 146 18.65 11.90 8.19
CA ALA A 146 19.05 12.01 6.80
C ALA A 146 17.85 11.76 5.87
N LEU A 147 17.82 12.47 4.76
CA LEU A 147 16.84 12.32 3.70
C LEU A 147 17.56 12.12 2.38
N ALA A 148 17.18 11.09 1.64
CA ALA A 148 17.67 10.87 0.30
C ALA A 148 16.52 10.90 -0.71
N VAL A 149 16.82 11.44 -1.89
CA VAL A 149 15.93 11.38 -3.05
C VAL A 149 16.58 10.47 -4.08
N LEU A 150 15.84 9.46 -4.50
CA LEU A 150 16.26 8.48 -5.49
C LEU A 150 15.46 8.68 -6.76
N ALA A 151 16.13 8.79 -7.87
CA ALA A 151 15.50 8.82 -9.18
C ALA A 151 16.07 7.71 -10.08
N ILE A 152 15.20 7.10 -10.85
CA ILE A 152 15.61 6.12 -11.87
C ILE A 152 16.23 6.84 -13.04
N ASP A 153 17.40 6.38 -13.47
CA ASP A 153 18.11 6.97 -14.58
C ASP A 153 17.40 6.67 -15.90
N GLN A 154 17.47 7.61 -16.83
CA GLN A 154 16.92 7.49 -18.20
C GLN A 154 15.41 7.16 -18.30
N LEU A 155 14.65 7.30 -17.21
CA LEU A 155 13.22 6.97 -17.19
C LEU A 155 12.41 7.73 -18.25
N LYS A 156 12.77 9.00 -18.52
CA LYS A 156 12.17 9.80 -19.59
C LYS A 156 12.49 9.26 -20.99
N ALA A 157 13.67 8.70 -21.21
CA ALA A 157 14.04 8.07 -22.47
C ALA A 157 13.23 6.79 -22.69
N TYR A 158 13.00 6.01 -21.63
CA TYR A 158 12.11 4.85 -21.67
C TYR A 158 10.65 5.25 -21.95
N ALA A 159 10.16 6.35 -21.37
CA ALA A 159 8.85 6.89 -21.68
C ALA A 159 8.71 7.28 -23.16
N GLY A 160 9.73 7.90 -23.73
CA GLY A 160 9.76 8.31 -25.15
C GLY A 160 9.78 7.13 -26.12
N SER A 161 10.55 6.08 -25.82
CA SER A 161 10.74 4.93 -26.72
C SER A 161 9.69 3.84 -26.55
N HIS A 162 9.18 3.61 -25.32
CA HIS A 162 8.28 2.51 -24.99
C HIS A 162 6.94 2.92 -24.41
N GLY A 163 6.76 4.21 -24.18
CA GLY A 163 5.52 4.79 -23.64
C GLY A 163 5.40 4.72 -22.11
N ARG A 164 4.39 5.42 -21.58
CA ARG A 164 4.12 5.55 -20.13
C ARG A 164 3.91 4.22 -19.38
N PRO A 165 3.27 3.19 -19.97
CA PRO A 165 3.09 1.90 -19.27
C PRO A 165 4.41 1.22 -18.84
N VAL A 166 5.51 1.43 -19.59
CA VAL A 166 6.81 0.89 -19.24
C VAL A 166 7.39 1.60 -18.01
N VAL A 167 7.23 2.91 -17.91
CA VAL A 167 7.61 3.68 -16.71
C VAL A 167 6.92 3.15 -15.47
N GLU A 168 5.61 2.93 -15.56
CA GLU A 168 4.81 2.36 -14.46
C GLU A 168 5.28 0.95 -14.08
N GLN A 169 5.62 0.13 -15.06
CA GLN A 169 6.15 -1.22 -14.82
C GLN A 169 7.54 -1.18 -14.14
N VAL A 170 8.42 -0.27 -14.56
CA VAL A 170 9.73 -0.08 -13.93
C VAL A 170 9.55 0.34 -12.47
N LEU A 171 8.68 1.32 -12.20
CA LEU A 171 8.39 1.77 -10.85
C LEU A 171 7.80 0.65 -9.97
N LYS A 172 6.88 -0.16 -10.51
CA LYS A 172 6.28 -1.33 -9.80
C LYS A 172 7.32 -2.36 -9.38
N VAL A 173 8.37 -2.53 -10.15
CA VAL A 173 9.42 -3.54 -9.85
C VAL A 173 10.52 -2.96 -8.98
N VAL A 174 10.95 -1.72 -9.25
CA VAL A 174 12.07 -1.08 -8.53
C VAL A 174 11.67 -0.69 -7.11
N SER A 175 10.50 -0.10 -6.92
CA SER A 175 10.12 0.48 -5.64
C SER A 175 10.06 -0.54 -4.49
N PRO A 176 9.44 -1.73 -4.62
CA PRO A 176 9.46 -2.74 -3.57
C PRO A 176 10.87 -3.30 -3.31
N LYS A 177 11.73 -3.40 -4.34
CA LYS A 177 13.12 -3.83 -4.16
C LYS A 177 13.90 -2.81 -3.33
N VAL A 178 13.74 -1.52 -3.63
CA VAL A 178 14.33 -0.45 -2.83
C VAL A 178 13.85 -0.52 -1.39
N GLU A 179 12.55 -0.72 -1.13
CA GLU A 179 12.02 -0.86 0.22
C GLU A 179 12.59 -2.08 0.95
N SER A 180 12.76 -3.21 0.28
CA SER A 180 13.25 -4.46 0.91
C SER A 180 14.72 -4.40 1.34
N VAL A 181 15.54 -3.59 0.67
CA VAL A 181 17.00 -3.50 0.90
C VAL A 181 17.37 -2.28 1.74
N CYS A 182 16.51 -1.27 1.82
CA CYS A 182 16.76 -0.04 2.54
C CYS A 182 16.73 -0.25 4.06
N GLN A 183 17.80 -0.82 4.62
CA GLN A 183 17.92 -1.07 6.05
C GLN A 183 18.04 0.22 6.84
N GLY A 184 17.23 0.34 7.90
CA GLY A 184 17.21 1.54 8.77
C GLY A 184 16.50 2.76 8.16
N GLY A 185 16.13 2.71 6.88
CA GLY A 185 15.39 3.76 6.18
C GLY A 185 13.93 3.40 5.93
N ARG A 186 13.11 4.42 5.73
CA ARG A 186 11.72 4.28 5.28
C ARG A 186 11.60 4.85 3.87
N VAL A 187 11.02 4.08 2.96
CA VAL A 187 10.87 4.45 1.55
C VAL A 187 9.47 4.95 1.30
N PHE A 188 9.36 6.09 0.61
CA PHE A 188 8.09 6.74 0.28
C PHE A 188 8.05 7.12 -1.19
N ARG A 189 6.86 7.07 -1.77
CA ARG A 189 6.55 7.73 -3.02
C ARG A 189 5.60 8.89 -2.76
N VAL A 190 6.14 10.09 -2.78
CA VAL A 190 5.37 11.31 -2.46
C VAL A 190 4.65 11.85 -3.69
N SER A 191 5.36 11.90 -4.82
CA SER A 191 4.79 12.35 -6.10
C SER A 191 5.71 11.97 -7.26
N GLY A 192 5.12 11.80 -8.44
CA GLY A 192 5.87 11.59 -9.67
C GLY A 192 6.63 10.27 -9.74
N GLU A 193 7.87 10.35 -10.19
CA GLU A 193 8.73 9.20 -10.53
C GLU A 193 9.86 8.99 -9.51
N ASP A 194 10.05 9.94 -8.58
CA ASP A 194 11.11 9.92 -7.58
C ASP A 194 10.65 9.21 -6.30
N LEU A 195 11.58 8.52 -5.65
CA LEU A 195 11.38 7.91 -4.34
C LEU A 195 12.11 8.73 -3.28
N THR A 196 11.46 8.94 -2.14
CA THR A 196 12.06 9.60 -0.98
C THR A 196 12.40 8.56 0.08
N LEU A 197 13.63 8.53 0.53
CA LEU A 197 14.12 7.65 1.57
C LEU A 197 14.46 8.49 2.80
N LEU A 198 13.86 8.14 3.93
CA LEU A 198 14.03 8.87 5.18
C LEU A 198 14.72 7.97 6.22
N PHE A 199 15.77 8.46 6.83
CA PHE A 199 16.57 7.78 7.83
C PHE A 199 16.49 8.55 9.15
N PRO A 200 15.51 8.20 10.03
CA PRO A 200 15.40 8.84 11.34
C PRO A 200 16.62 8.54 12.19
N HIS A 201 17.10 9.51 12.94
CA HIS A 201 18.24 9.40 13.87
C HIS A 201 19.58 8.99 13.24
N GLN A 202 19.71 9.08 11.91
CA GLN A 202 20.94 8.77 11.18
C GLN A 202 21.49 10.00 10.49
N SER A 203 22.82 10.05 10.37
CA SER A 203 23.54 11.00 9.54
C SER A 203 23.53 10.57 8.07
N ALA A 204 23.83 11.50 7.16
CA ALA A 204 23.99 11.16 5.74
C ALA A 204 25.10 10.12 5.52
N MET A 205 26.14 10.12 6.34
CA MET A 205 27.24 9.18 6.23
C MET A 205 26.80 7.75 6.59
N GLU A 206 26.03 7.59 7.66
CA GLU A 206 25.48 6.29 8.06
C GLU A 206 24.47 5.76 7.01
N ALA A 207 23.64 6.62 6.46
CA ALA A 207 22.70 6.28 5.40
C ALA A 207 23.38 5.81 4.10
N LEU A 208 24.63 6.26 3.81
CA LEU A 208 25.34 5.87 2.59
C LEU A 208 25.51 4.36 2.42
N VAL A 209 25.66 3.61 3.50
CA VAL A 209 25.80 2.15 3.42
C VAL A 209 24.52 1.53 2.84
N ALA A 210 23.37 1.86 3.42
CA ALA A 210 22.07 1.37 2.93
C ALA A 210 21.77 1.86 1.51
N LEU A 211 22.08 3.12 1.20
CA LEU A 211 21.88 3.70 -0.12
C LEU A 211 22.74 3.02 -1.20
N ASN A 212 23.97 2.64 -0.86
CA ASN A 212 24.84 1.93 -1.80
C ASN A 212 24.35 0.50 -2.07
N GLU A 213 23.80 -0.19 -1.07
CA GLU A 213 23.15 -1.48 -1.26
C GLU A 213 21.90 -1.36 -2.14
N VAL A 214 21.08 -0.32 -1.93
CA VAL A 214 19.96 -0.01 -2.81
C VAL A 214 20.41 0.18 -4.25
N ARG A 215 21.43 1.01 -4.48
CA ARG A 215 21.97 1.28 -5.82
C ARG A 215 22.43 -0.01 -6.50
N LYS A 216 23.26 -0.81 -5.84
CA LYS A 216 23.78 -2.08 -6.37
C LYS A 216 22.66 -3.08 -6.66
N THR A 217 21.67 -3.18 -5.78
CA THR A 217 20.53 -4.11 -5.95
C THR A 217 19.70 -3.72 -7.16
N VAL A 218 19.49 -2.44 -7.41
CA VAL A 218 18.77 -1.98 -8.61
C VAL A 218 19.63 -2.20 -9.86
N GLU A 219 20.92 -1.90 -9.83
CA GLU A 219 21.85 -2.12 -10.94
C GLU A 219 21.93 -3.60 -11.35
N SER A 220 21.93 -4.53 -10.38
CA SER A 220 21.94 -5.96 -10.63
C SER A 220 20.59 -6.52 -11.12
N ALA A 221 19.50 -5.75 -10.96
CA ALA A 221 18.17 -6.17 -11.36
C ALA A 221 17.97 -6.01 -12.87
N SER A 222 18.03 -7.12 -13.60
CA SER A 222 17.60 -7.14 -15.00
C SER A 222 16.07 -7.00 -15.07
N LEU A 223 15.59 -5.89 -15.61
CA LEU A 223 14.17 -5.67 -15.85
C LEU A 223 13.81 -6.15 -17.25
N PHE A 224 12.98 -7.17 -17.33
CA PHE A 224 12.40 -7.59 -18.59
C PHE A 224 11.13 -6.80 -18.89
N VAL A 225 11.19 -5.89 -19.85
CA VAL A 225 10.02 -5.18 -20.33
C VAL A 225 9.33 -6.02 -21.39
N ARG A 226 8.09 -6.42 -21.11
CA ARG A 226 7.24 -7.08 -22.10
C ARG A 226 6.87 -6.06 -23.18
N GLY A 227 7.30 -6.35 -24.41
CA GLY A 227 6.90 -5.55 -25.58
C GLY A 227 5.38 -5.53 -25.78
N ARG A 228 4.87 -4.49 -26.44
CA ARG A 228 3.44 -4.24 -26.70
C ARG A 228 2.74 -5.33 -27.54
N ASP A 229 3.48 -6.28 -28.12
CA ASP A 229 2.99 -7.24 -29.11
C ASP A 229 2.57 -8.60 -28.53
N HIS A 230 2.48 -8.75 -27.21
CA HIS A 230 1.92 -9.98 -26.63
C HIS A 230 0.40 -9.96 -26.68
N VAL A 231 -0.13 -10.51 -27.78
CA VAL A 231 -1.48 -11.05 -27.86
C VAL A 231 -1.64 -12.08 -26.73
N TRP A 232 -2.62 -11.88 -25.86
CA TRP A 232 -3.00 -12.85 -24.84
C TRP A 232 -3.38 -14.16 -25.52
N ASP A 233 -2.57 -15.19 -25.36
CA ASP A 233 -2.99 -16.54 -25.70
C ASP A 233 -3.91 -17.03 -24.58
N ASN A 234 -5.08 -17.54 -24.95
CA ASN A 234 -6.20 -17.91 -24.06
C ASN A 234 -5.90 -19.06 -23.09
N THR A 235 -4.66 -19.49 -22.93
CA THR A 235 -4.29 -20.65 -22.12
C THR A 235 -3.66 -20.33 -20.76
N GLY A 236 -3.59 -19.08 -20.31
CA GLY A 236 -3.22 -18.73 -18.93
C GLY A 236 -1.82 -19.13 -18.45
N GLY A 237 -0.96 -19.60 -19.31
CA GLY A 237 0.39 -20.05 -18.98
C GLY A 237 1.39 -18.89 -18.95
N ILE A 238 2.23 -18.86 -17.90
CA ILE A 238 3.42 -18.00 -17.83
C ILE A 238 4.40 -18.52 -18.88
N LYS A 239 4.42 -17.92 -20.08
CA LYS A 239 5.48 -18.22 -21.06
C LYS A 239 6.81 -17.64 -20.58
N SER A 240 7.85 -18.44 -20.67
CA SER A 240 9.26 -18.03 -20.54
C SER A 240 9.55 -16.81 -21.43
N PRO A 241 10.51 -15.92 -21.03
CA PRO A 241 10.87 -14.75 -21.82
C PRO A 241 11.11 -15.11 -23.28
N GLY A 242 10.37 -14.49 -24.19
CA GLY A 242 10.53 -14.72 -25.61
C GLY A 242 11.75 -13.97 -26.16
N PRO A 243 12.24 -14.31 -27.35
CA PRO A 243 13.43 -13.69 -27.96
C PRO A 243 13.30 -12.18 -28.24
N LYS A 244 12.14 -11.56 -27.96
CA LYS A 244 11.87 -10.12 -28.07
C LYS A 244 11.87 -9.38 -26.70
N ASP A 245 12.01 -10.09 -25.60
CA ASP A 245 12.09 -9.46 -24.27
C ASP A 245 13.50 -8.91 -24.07
N ARG A 246 13.69 -7.62 -24.28
CA ARG A 246 14.97 -6.97 -24.01
C ARG A 246 15.09 -6.69 -22.51
N ALA A 247 16.18 -7.20 -21.92
CA ALA A 247 16.59 -6.76 -20.60
C ALA A 247 16.97 -5.28 -20.66
N LEU A 248 16.25 -4.43 -19.96
CA LEU A 248 16.61 -3.02 -19.82
C LEU A 248 17.53 -2.88 -18.59
N PRO A 249 18.75 -2.37 -18.78
CA PRO A 249 19.60 -2.00 -17.66
C PRO A 249 18.97 -0.81 -16.95
N VAL A 250 18.59 -0.98 -15.70
CA VAL A 250 18.04 0.09 -14.89
C VAL A 250 19.05 0.44 -13.82
N THR A 251 19.42 1.72 -13.76
CA THR A 251 20.26 2.29 -12.72
C THR A 251 19.51 3.38 -11.98
N VAL A 252 20.03 3.77 -10.82
CA VAL A 252 19.46 4.85 -10.01
C VAL A 252 20.51 5.83 -9.57
N SER A 253 20.16 7.10 -9.62
CA SER A 253 20.92 8.18 -9.01
C SER A 253 20.28 8.60 -7.70
N ILE A 254 21.10 8.90 -6.69
CA ILE A 254 20.64 9.20 -5.34
C ILE A 254 21.35 10.47 -4.86
N GLY A 255 20.55 11.43 -4.36
CA GLY A 255 21.05 12.58 -3.63
C GLY A 255 20.66 12.48 -2.16
N VAL A 256 21.62 12.57 -1.23
CA VAL A 256 21.38 12.50 0.20
C VAL A 256 21.80 13.78 0.88
N ALA A 257 20.98 14.25 1.83
CA ALA A 257 21.29 15.39 2.70
C ALA A 257 20.85 15.07 4.13
N GLU A 258 21.43 15.76 5.10
CA GLU A 258 21.13 15.58 6.51
C GLU A 258 20.70 16.87 7.18
N ARG A 259 19.92 16.74 8.24
CA ARG A 259 19.68 17.77 9.22
C ARG A 259 20.42 17.40 10.49
N SER A 260 21.24 18.30 11.00
CA SER A 260 21.92 18.15 12.28
C SER A 260 21.56 19.31 13.19
N GLY A 261 20.93 19.00 14.33
CA GLY A 261 20.48 20.00 15.30
C GLY A 261 19.36 20.90 14.76
N ASP A 262 19.34 22.14 15.21
CA ASP A 262 18.31 23.13 14.83
C ASP A 262 18.58 23.82 13.49
N ALA A 263 19.63 23.45 12.78
CA ALA A 263 20.02 24.06 11.52
C ALA A 263 19.16 23.52 10.35
N GLY A 264 18.28 24.37 9.85
CA GLY A 264 17.55 24.15 8.62
C GLY A 264 16.17 23.49 8.77
N SER A 265 15.25 23.89 7.92
CA SER A 265 13.93 23.28 7.80
C SER A 265 14.01 21.98 6.98
N LEU A 266 13.01 21.11 7.12
CA LEU A 266 12.86 19.92 6.28
C LEU A 266 12.94 20.28 4.77
N GLU A 267 12.35 21.40 4.38
CA GLU A 267 12.36 21.89 3.00
C GLU A 267 13.78 22.17 2.49
N MET A 268 14.64 22.73 3.35
CA MET A 268 16.04 22.99 2.99
C MET A 268 16.84 21.70 2.79
N VAL A 269 16.58 20.68 3.62
CA VAL A 269 17.18 19.36 3.47
C VAL A 269 16.72 18.70 2.17
N ILE A 270 15.44 18.77 1.85
CA ILE A 270 14.88 18.27 0.59
C ILE A 270 15.55 18.97 -0.60
N LYS A 271 15.64 20.29 -0.59
CA LYS A 271 16.30 21.06 -1.67
C LYS A 271 17.77 20.67 -1.82
N SER A 272 18.48 20.44 -0.72
CA SER A 272 19.88 19.98 -0.74
C SER A 272 20.00 18.57 -1.32
N ALA A 273 19.10 17.65 -0.96
CA ALA A 273 19.07 16.31 -1.52
C ALA A 273 18.76 16.31 -3.03
N TYR A 274 17.80 17.12 -3.50
CA TYR A 274 17.53 17.27 -4.94
C TYR A 274 18.72 17.85 -5.70
N ARG A 275 19.43 18.83 -5.14
CA ARG A 275 20.65 19.37 -5.75
C ARG A 275 21.72 18.28 -5.92
N ALA A 276 21.95 17.49 -4.87
CA ALA A 276 22.87 16.37 -4.93
C ALA A 276 22.43 15.30 -5.95
N LEU A 277 21.14 15.02 -6.04
CA LEU A 277 20.59 14.14 -7.05
C LEU A 277 20.86 14.65 -8.48
N TYR A 278 20.70 15.95 -8.68
CA TYR A 278 20.97 16.55 -9.98
C TYR A 278 22.46 16.43 -10.36
N GLU A 279 23.36 16.65 -9.39
CA GLU A 279 24.81 16.46 -9.56
C GLU A 279 25.16 14.98 -9.86
N ALA A 280 24.45 14.01 -9.22
CA ALA A 280 24.63 12.59 -9.51
C ALA A 280 24.21 12.25 -10.94
N LYS A 281 23.08 12.76 -11.41
CA LYS A 281 22.60 12.58 -12.80
C LYS A 281 23.52 13.25 -13.82
N ALA A 282 23.97 14.46 -13.55
CA ALA A 282 24.89 15.19 -14.42
C ALA A 282 26.27 14.50 -14.55
N GLY A 283 26.69 13.78 -13.52
CA GLY A 283 27.94 13.00 -13.50
C GLY A 283 27.86 11.65 -14.25
N GLY A 284 26.78 11.36 -14.96
CA GLY A 284 26.61 10.13 -15.72
C GLY A 284 25.60 9.13 -15.15
N GLY A 285 24.98 9.43 -14.02
CA GLY A 285 24.01 8.53 -13.35
C GLY A 285 24.68 7.42 -12.55
N ASN A 286 23.86 6.49 -12.04
CA ASN A 286 24.28 5.35 -11.21
C ASN A 286 25.20 5.73 -10.04
N ALA A 287 24.93 6.84 -9.40
CA ALA A 287 25.81 7.45 -8.41
C ALA A 287 25.05 7.99 -7.20
N ILE A 288 25.76 8.08 -6.08
CA ILE A 288 25.27 8.72 -4.87
C ILE A 288 26.07 10.00 -4.65
N LYS A 289 25.38 11.12 -4.43
CA LYS A 289 25.99 12.39 -4.08
C LYS A 289 25.42 12.90 -2.76
N ARG A 290 26.30 13.54 -1.97
CA ARG A 290 25.93 14.17 -0.70
C ARG A 290 25.73 15.66 -0.91
N GLY A 291 24.56 16.17 -0.55
CA GLY A 291 24.28 17.59 -0.52
C GLY A 291 25.02 18.30 0.62
N ALA A 292 25.34 19.56 0.43
CA ALA A 292 25.88 20.38 1.49
C ALA A 292 24.86 20.50 2.63
N ALA A 293 25.32 20.44 3.88
CA ALA A 293 24.45 20.71 5.03
C ALA A 293 23.80 22.10 4.88
N PRO A 294 22.48 22.23 5.16
CA PRO A 294 21.83 23.52 5.07
C PRO A 294 22.50 24.51 6.04
N ARG A 295 23.19 25.53 5.49
CA ARG A 295 23.67 26.64 6.30
C ARG A 295 22.51 27.59 6.53
N GLN A 296 22.21 27.93 7.78
CA GLN A 296 21.38 29.09 8.07
C GLN A 296 22.05 30.30 7.41
N SER A 297 21.37 30.95 6.48
CA SER A 297 21.70 32.30 6.11
C SER A 297 21.42 33.17 7.32
N ILE A 298 22.43 33.44 8.14
CA ILE A 298 22.34 34.51 9.13
C ILE A 298 21.96 35.76 8.32
N PRO A 299 20.80 36.39 8.57
CA PRO A 299 20.52 37.65 7.92
C PRO A 299 21.68 38.56 8.30
N ARG A 300 22.44 39.02 7.32
CA ARG A 300 23.42 40.10 7.52
C ARG A 300 22.63 41.27 8.08
N SER A 301 22.68 41.42 9.42
CA SER A 301 22.31 42.67 10.03
C SER A 301 23.19 43.71 9.36
N SER A 302 22.61 44.55 8.52
CA SER A 302 23.22 45.75 8.05
C SER A 302 23.39 46.66 9.29
N GLY A 303 24.48 46.40 10.01
CA GLY A 303 24.94 47.26 11.06
C GLY A 303 25.28 48.62 10.45
N ARG A 304 24.27 49.48 10.36
CA ARG A 304 24.49 50.91 10.21
C ARG A 304 25.06 51.36 11.54
N ILE A 305 26.37 51.42 11.63
CA ILE A 305 27.06 52.12 12.72
C ILE A 305 26.66 53.59 12.56
N VAL A 306 25.72 54.03 13.38
CA VAL A 306 25.47 55.46 13.61
C VAL A 306 26.61 55.90 14.53
N THR A 307 27.64 56.50 13.95
CA THR A 307 28.65 57.21 14.70
C THR A 307 27.98 58.45 15.28
N ALA A 308 27.96 58.54 16.62
CA ALA A 308 27.57 59.72 17.37
C ALA A 308 28.62 60.80 17.10
N SER A 309 28.29 61.75 16.23
CA SER A 309 28.99 63.00 16.04
C SER A 309 28.05 63.98 15.33
N ASP A 310 27.01 64.40 16.04
CA ASP A 310 26.28 65.63 15.71
C ASP A 310 25.53 66.08 16.98
N TYR A 311 26.34 66.75 17.83
CA TYR A 311 25.84 67.74 18.82
C TYR A 311 26.89 68.84 18.89
#